data_80683b0bd9279ce96373d9f12a29bae1
#
_entry.id   80683b0bd9279ce96373d9f12a29bae1
#
_cell.length_a   1.000
_cell.length_b   1.000
_cell.length_c   1.000
_cell.angle_alpha   90.00
_cell.angle_beta   90.00
_cell.angle_gamma   90.00
#
_symmetry.space_group_name_H-M   'P 1'
#
loop_
_entity.id
_entity.type
_entity.pdbx_description
1 polymer ?
#
loop_
_entity_poly.entity_id
_entity_poly.type
_entity_poly.pdbx_seq_one_letter_code
_entity_poly.pdbx_strand_id
1 'polypeptide(L)'
;VFGMFVGLLVAIFISYRKPRQYKDIQIEKPQSISSELGVKPQLKPEISKFTIWMAGLAVILTLVVQLYSDSMILAGLVGVAILSCAGIFKWKEADDVIITGMRMMALVGFIMIAAQGFAAVIEATNQVPALVEASVHWIGNSQALAAFLMLLIGLLITLGIGSSFSTIPILAIIYVPLCIQFGFSPAATIAIIGTAAALGDAGSPASDSTLGPTSGLNMDGQHDHMKDSVVPTFIHFNIPLMVFGWIAAMVL
;
A
#
# COMPACT_ATOMS: atom_id res chain seq x y z
N VAL A 1 8.28 8.30 -3.87
CA VAL A 1 9.32 7.33 -4.29
C VAL A 1 10.65 7.64 -3.60
N PHE A 2 11.18 8.88 -3.72
CA PHE A 2 12.49 9.22 -3.15
C PHE A 2 12.55 9.04 -1.63
N GLY A 3 11.54 9.50 -0.90
CA GLY A 3 11.44 9.34 0.55
C GLY A 3 11.43 7.88 1.00
N MET A 4 10.74 7.00 0.27
CA MET A 4 10.74 5.56 0.57
C MET A 4 12.11 4.93 0.30
N PHE A 5 12.80 5.36 -0.75
CA PHE A 5 14.15 4.86 -1.04
C PHE A 5 15.15 5.25 0.06
N VAL A 6 15.09 6.48 0.56
CA VAL A 6 15.88 6.92 1.71
C VAL A 6 15.55 6.11 2.96
N GLY A 7 14.26 5.89 3.25
CA GLY A 7 13.82 5.06 4.36
C GLY A 7 14.36 3.63 4.27
N LEU A 8 14.31 3.02 3.09
CA LEU A 8 14.86 1.70 2.83
C LEU A 8 16.37 1.64 3.10
N LEU A 9 17.14 2.61 2.60
CA LEU A 9 18.59 2.67 2.83
C LEU A 9 18.92 2.80 4.31
N VAL A 10 18.19 3.63 5.05
CA VAL A 10 18.35 3.79 6.49
C VAL A 10 18.02 2.48 7.23
N ALA A 11 16.93 1.82 6.87
CA ALA A 11 16.52 0.55 7.45
C ALA A 11 17.59 -0.55 7.22
N ILE A 12 18.11 -0.66 5.99
CA ILE A 12 19.20 -1.59 5.65
C ILE A 12 20.45 -1.29 6.50
N PHE A 13 20.85 -0.02 6.58
CA PHE A 13 22.04 0.37 7.34
C PHE A 13 21.93 0.03 8.83
N ILE A 14 20.77 0.28 9.44
CA ILE A 14 20.53 -0.06 10.86
C ILE A 14 20.50 -1.57 11.06
N SER A 15 19.89 -2.31 10.14
CA SER A 15 19.84 -3.78 10.18
C SER A 15 21.24 -4.40 10.16
N TYR A 16 22.14 -3.88 9.31
CA TYR A 16 23.54 -4.34 9.31
C TYR A 16 24.30 -3.99 10.58
N ARG A 17 24.01 -2.85 11.21
CA ARG A 17 24.71 -2.42 12.43
C ARG A 17 24.28 -3.14 13.70
N LYS A 18 23.04 -3.60 13.77
CA LYS A 18 22.47 -4.30 14.94
C LYS A 18 21.71 -5.55 14.49
N PRO A 19 22.42 -6.59 14.01
CA PRO A 19 21.76 -7.83 13.66
C PRO A 19 21.09 -8.44 14.89
N ARG A 20 19.82 -8.79 14.77
CA ARG A 20 19.09 -9.49 15.82
C ARG A 20 19.57 -10.94 15.88
N GLN A 21 19.91 -11.42 17.06
CA GLN A 21 20.22 -12.83 17.28
C GLN A 21 18.90 -13.57 17.55
N TYR A 22 18.52 -14.44 16.64
CA TYR A 22 17.42 -15.38 16.83
C TYR A 22 17.96 -16.66 17.49
N LYS A 23 17.14 -17.28 18.34
CA LYS A 23 17.48 -18.61 18.88
C LYS A 23 17.25 -19.63 17.78
N ASP A 24 18.18 -20.56 17.61
CA ASP A 24 17.98 -21.71 16.74
C ASP A 24 16.90 -22.62 17.36
N ILE A 25 15.66 -22.38 16.98
CA ILE A 25 14.54 -23.26 17.31
C ILE A 25 14.47 -24.29 16.17
N GLN A 26 14.73 -25.54 16.50
CA GLN A 26 14.39 -26.64 15.60
C GLN A 26 12.86 -26.66 15.50
N ILE A 27 12.33 -26.15 14.39
CA ILE A 27 10.92 -26.28 14.08
C ILE A 27 10.68 -27.77 13.84
N GLU A 28 10.15 -28.46 14.85
CA GLU A 28 9.61 -29.80 14.63
C GLU A 28 8.60 -29.67 13.49
N LYS A 29 8.90 -30.33 12.37
CA LYS A 29 7.96 -30.40 11.26
C LYS A 29 6.62 -30.85 11.84
N PRO A 30 5.50 -30.12 11.57
CA PRO A 30 4.20 -30.52 12.09
C PRO A 30 3.82 -31.89 11.50
N GLN A 31 4.18 -32.93 12.25
CA GLN A 31 3.98 -34.32 11.83
C GLN A 31 2.60 -34.87 12.19
N SER A 32 1.80 -34.16 12.97
CA SER A 32 0.66 -34.84 13.59
C SER A 32 -0.74 -34.42 13.14
N ILE A 33 -0.92 -33.22 12.61
CA ILE A 33 -2.29 -32.75 12.27
C ILE A 33 -2.70 -33.13 10.84
N SER A 34 -1.77 -33.20 9.90
CA SER A 34 -2.06 -33.57 8.52
C SER A 34 -2.34 -35.06 8.29
N SER A 35 -1.85 -35.94 9.18
CA SER A 35 -2.11 -37.38 9.09
C SER A 35 -3.48 -37.78 9.63
N GLU A 36 -4.03 -37.04 10.60
CA GLU A 36 -5.37 -37.34 11.14
C GLU A 36 -6.52 -36.81 10.26
N LEU A 37 -6.29 -35.76 9.48
CA LEU A 37 -7.31 -35.17 8.59
C LEU A 37 -7.25 -35.66 7.14
N GLY A 38 -6.38 -36.63 6.80
CA GLY A 38 -6.27 -37.17 5.45
C GLY A 38 -5.88 -36.15 4.37
N VAL A 39 -5.41 -34.97 4.78
CA VAL A 39 -4.93 -33.93 3.88
C VAL A 39 -3.51 -34.29 3.48
N LYS A 40 -3.33 -34.75 2.25
CA LYS A 40 -2.00 -34.94 1.66
C LYS A 40 -1.23 -33.63 1.78
N PRO A 41 0.02 -33.63 2.31
CA PRO A 41 0.86 -32.45 2.26
C PRO A 41 0.96 -32.00 0.81
N GLN A 42 0.47 -30.81 0.49
CA GLN A 42 0.78 -30.21 -0.80
C GLN A 42 2.29 -30.00 -0.82
N LEU A 43 2.99 -30.88 -1.54
CA LEU A 43 4.39 -30.70 -1.90
C LEU A 43 4.48 -29.28 -2.49
N LYS A 44 5.30 -28.41 -1.88
CA LYS A 44 5.61 -27.10 -2.47
C LYS A 44 6.04 -27.37 -3.91
N PRO A 45 5.36 -26.86 -4.93
CA PRO A 45 5.80 -27.06 -6.29
C PRO A 45 7.22 -26.52 -6.40
N GLU A 46 8.16 -27.33 -6.89
CA GLU A 46 9.50 -26.86 -7.22
C GLU A 46 9.34 -25.79 -8.30
N ILE A 47 9.51 -24.53 -7.89
CA ILE A 47 9.41 -23.40 -8.80
C ILE A 47 10.62 -23.45 -9.73
N SER A 48 10.41 -23.80 -10.99
CA SER A 48 11.46 -23.82 -12.00
C SER A 48 12.05 -22.42 -12.19
N LYS A 49 13.35 -22.36 -12.44
CA LYS A 49 14.02 -21.08 -12.81
C LYS A 49 13.33 -20.43 -14.02
N PHE A 50 12.84 -21.23 -14.97
CA PHE A 50 12.08 -20.77 -16.12
C PHE A 50 10.80 -20.02 -15.69
N THR A 51 10.06 -20.56 -14.73
CA THR A 51 8.84 -19.92 -14.18
C THR A 51 9.14 -18.54 -13.58
N ILE A 52 10.23 -18.43 -12.85
CA ILE A 52 10.65 -17.15 -12.24
C ILE A 52 11.00 -16.12 -13.33
N TRP A 53 11.76 -16.53 -14.36
CA TRP A 53 12.11 -15.65 -15.46
C TRP A 53 10.89 -15.19 -16.27
N MET A 54 9.97 -16.11 -16.55
CA MET A 54 8.73 -15.79 -17.28
C MET A 54 7.80 -14.88 -16.46
N ALA A 55 7.72 -15.11 -15.16
CA ALA A 55 6.97 -14.21 -14.26
C ALA A 55 7.59 -12.80 -14.25
N GLY A 56 8.91 -12.68 -14.17
CA GLY A 56 9.61 -11.41 -14.27
C GLY A 56 9.38 -10.71 -15.61
N LEU A 57 9.46 -11.45 -16.71
CA LEU A 57 9.16 -10.94 -18.05
C LEU A 57 7.73 -10.45 -18.18
N ALA A 58 6.76 -11.19 -17.64
CA ALA A 58 5.35 -10.80 -17.63
C ALA A 58 5.14 -9.48 -16.90
N VAL A 59 5.74 -9.28 -15.74
CA VAL A 59 5.67 -8.02 -14.99
C VAL A 59 6.26 -6.87 -15.80
N ILE A 60 7.45 -7.05 -16.39
CA ILE A 60 8.10 -5.99 -17.18
C ILE A 60 7.25 -5.61 -18.39
N LEU A 61 6.75 -6.60 -19.15
CA LEU A 61 5.93 -6.34 -20.33
C LEU A 61 4.58 -5.71 -19.97
N THR A 62 3.96 -6.13 -18.86
CA THR A 62 2.75 -5.48 -18.32
C THR A 62 3.00 -4.00 -18.04
N LEU A 63 4.11 -3.66 -17.37
CA LEU A 63 4.48 -2.27 -17.10
C LEU A 63 4.73 -1.48 -18.39
N VAL A 64 5.46 -2.05 -19.35
CA VAL A 64 5.71 -1.41 -20.65
C VAL A 64 4.40 -1.13 -21.39
N VAL A 65 3.51 -2.12 -21.48
CA VAL A 65 2.21 -1.93 -22.13
C VAL A 65 1.37 -0.89 -21.38
N GLN A 66 1.38 -0.88 -20.06
CA GLN A 66 0.71 0.13 -19.24
C GLN A 66 1.19 1.54 -19.57
N LEU A 67 2.50 1.75 -19.68
CA LEU A 67 3.09 3.06 -19.98
C LEU A 67 2.80 3.53 -21.42
N TYR A 68 2.66 2.59 -22.37
CA TYR A 68 2.40 2.94 -23.77
C TYR A 68 0.92 3.10 -24.10
N SER A 69 0.04 2.32 -23.47
CA SER A 69 -1.38 2.27 -23.81
C SER A 69 -2.27 3.08 -22.86
N ASP A 70 -1.73 3.53 -21.72
CA ASP A 70 -2.47 4.13 -20.59
C ASP A 70 -3.68 3.27 -20.14
N SER A 71 -3.68 1.98 -20.50
CA SER A 71 -4.78 1.05 -20.22
C SER A 71 -4.34 -0.09 -19.30
N MET A 72 -4.80 -0.04 -18.04
CA MET A 72 -4.58 -1.12 -17.08
C MET A 72 -5.19 -2.45 -17.55
N ILE A 73 -6.30 -2.40 -18.29
CA ILE A 73 -6.98 -3.60 -18.78
C ILE A 73 -6.11 -4.30 -19.82
N LEU A 74 -5.60 -3.55 -20.81
CA LEU A 74 -4.71 -4.12 -21.83
C LEU A 74 -3.42 -4.66 -21.20
N ALA A 75 -2.81 -3.92 -20.29
CA ALA A 75 -1.62 -4.34 -19.60
C ALA A 75 -1.85 -5.64 -18.81
N GLY A 76 -2.95 -5.73 -18.06
CA GLY A 76 -3.32 -6.94 -17.34
C GLY A 76 -3.56 -8.14 -18.25
N LEU A 77 -4.28 -7.96 -19.37
CA LEU A 77 -4.51 -9.01 -20.34
C LEU A 77 -3.21 -9.56 -20.96
N VAL A 78 -2.26 -8.66 -21.28
CA VAL A 78 -0.94 -9.06 -21.79
C VAL A 78 -0.18 -9.88 -20.74
N GLY A 79 -0.18 -9.45 -19.48
CA GLY A 79 0.44 -10.18 -18.38
C GLY A 79 -0.15 -11.60 -18.23
N VAL A 80 -1.47 -11.70 -18.19
CA VAL A 80 -2.19 -13.00 -18.12
C VAL A 80 -1.88 -13.87 -19.34
N ALA A 81 -1.87 -13.30 -20.54
CA ALA A 81 -1.55 -14.04 -21.76
C ALA A 81 -0.12 -14.63 -21.71
N ILE A 82 0.87 -13.85 -21.27
CA ILE A 82 2.26 -14.31 -21.15
C ILE A 82 2.36 -15.46 -20.14
N LEU A 83 1.74 -15.33 -18.97
CA LEU A 83 1.75 -16.36 -17.93
C LEU A 83 1.04 -17.64 -18.39
N SER A 84 -0.03 -17.49 -19.16
CA SER A 84 -0.77 -18.62 -19.76
C SER A 84 0.06 -19.34 -20.81
N CYS A 85 0.67 -18.60 -21.74
CA CYS A 85 1.54 -19.16 -22.78
C CYS A 85 2.79 -19.84 -22.20
N ALA A 86 3.30 -19.33 -21.08
CA ALA A 86 4.40 -19.95 -20.35
C ALA A 86 3.99 -21.22 -19.58
N GLY A 87 2.70 -21.58 -19.57
CA GLY A 87 2.18 -22.74 -18.86
C GLY A 87 2.26 -22.63 -17.33
N ILE A 88 2.38 -21.41 -16.81
CA ILE A 88 2.50 -21.16 -15.37
C ILE A 88 1.19 -21.43 -14.67
N PHE A 89 0.06 -21.12 -15.32
CA PHE A 89 -1.23 -21.60 -14.87
C PHE A 89 -1.96 -22.39 -15.97
N LYS A 90 -2.70 -23.38 -15.55
CA LYS A 90 -3.45 -24.24 -16.46
C LYS A 90 -4.84 -23.66 -16.69
N TRP A 91 -5.36 -23.81 -17.91
CA TRP A 91 -6.73 -23.37 -18.23
C TRP A 91 -7.80 -23.92 -17.29
N LYS A 92 -7.55 -25.10 -16.69
CA LYS A 92 -8.43 -25.71 -15.68
C LYS A 92 -8.46 -24.95 -14.35
N GLU A 93 -7.44 -24.15 -14.09
CA GLU A 93 -7.29 -23.34 -12.87
C GLU A 93 -7.68 -21.87 -13.11
N ALA A 94 -8.05 -21.51 -14.35
CA ALA A 94 -8.37 -20.14 -14.74
C ALA A 94 -9.54 -19.57 -13.92
N ASP A 95 -10.58 -20.38 -13.68
CA ASP A 95 -11.74 -19.95 -12.88
C ASP A 95 -11.33 -19.60 -11.44
N ASP A 96 -10.49 -20.43 -10.82
CA ASP A 96 -10.02 -20.19 -9.45
C ASP A 96 -9.14 -18.95 -9.36
N VAL A 97 -8.28 -18.71 -10.35
CA VAL A 97 -7.44 -17.51 -10.43
C VAL A 97 -8.31 -16.25 -10.59
N ILE A 98 -9.29 -16.28 -11.50
CA ILE A 98 -10.21 -15.16 -11.73
C ILE A 98 -11.06 -14.89 -10.48
N ILE A 99 -11.64 -15.94 -9.89
CA ILE A 99 -12.46 -15.80 -8.67
C ILE A 99 -11.62 -15.25 -7.52
N THR A 100 -10.39 -15.71 -7.36
CA THR A 100 -9.47 -15.17 -6.33
C THR A 100 -9.14 -13.71 -6.59
N GLY A 101 -8.82 -13.34 -7.84
CA GLY A 101 -8.60 -11.95 -8.22
C GLY A 101 -9.82 -11.06 -7.97
N MET A 102 -11.02 -11.53 -8.32
CA MET A 102 -12.27 -10.83 -8.03
C MET A 102 -12.51 -10.64 -6.53
N ARG A 103 -12.24 -11.67 -5.71
CA ARG A 103 -12.36 -11.55 -4.24
C ARG A 103 -11.41 -10.51 -3.67
N MET A 104 -10.17 -10.45 -4.14
CA MET A 104 -9.21 -9.43 -3.72
C MET A 104 -9.66 -8.02 -4.13
N MET A 105 -10.23 -7.86 -5.32
CA MET A 105 -10.69 -6.55 -5.82
C MET A 105 -12.08 -6.15 -5.31
N ALA A 106 -12.91 -7.09 -4.86
CA ALA A 106 -14.26 -6.80 -4.41
C ALA A 106 -14.30 -5.81 -3.23
N LEU A 107 -13.39 -5.97 -2.27
CA LEU A 107 -13.27 -5.05 -1.14
C LEU A 107 -12.88 -3.65 -1.59
N VAL A 108 -11.88 -3.55 -2.48
CA VAL A 108 -11.43 -2.26 -3.04
C VAL A 108 -12.57 -1.58 -3.81
N GLY A 109 -13.28 -2.34 -4.67
CA GLY A 109 -14.45 -1.83 -5.41
C GLY A 109 -15.55 -1.33 -4.48
N PHE A 110 -15.88 -2.09 -3.44
CA PHE A 110 -16.88 -1.68 -2.44
C PHE A 110 -16.46 -0.39 -1.71
N ILE A 111 -15.19 -0.27 -1.31
CA ILE A 111 -14.67 0.93 -0.67
C ILE A 111 -14.77 2.14 -1.60
N MET A 112 -14.44 1.99 -2.89
CA MET A 112 -14.57 3.07 -3.88
C MET A 112 -16.01 3.54 -4.04
N ILE A 113 -16.98 2.61 -4.09
CA ILE A 113 -18.41 2.94 -4.17
C ILE A 113 -18.87 3.64 -2.88
N ALA A 114 -18.49 3.12 -1.72
CA ALA A 114 -18.84 3.71 -0.43
C ALA A 114 -18.25 5.11 -0.25
N ALA A 115 -17.00 5.33 -0.70
CA ALA A 115 -16.35 6.64 -0.69
C ALA A 115 -17.09 7.67 -1.57
N GLN A 116 -17.59 7.26 -2.75
CA GLN A 116 -18.41 8.13 -3.60
C GLN A 116 -19.74 8.48 -2.93
N GLY A 117 -20.37 7.53 -2.25
CA GLY A 117 -21.57 7.81 -1.44
C GLY A 117 -21.31 8.81 -0.31
N PHE A 118 -20.17 8.67 0.37
CA PHE A 118 -19.73 9.63 1.40
C PHE A 118 -19.46 11.02 0.81
N ALA A 119 -18.80 11.11 -0.36
CA ALA A 119 -18.61 12.34 -1.09
C ALA A 119 -19.93 13.06 -1.38
N ALA A 120 -20.90 12.33 -1.94
CA ALA A 120 -22.20 12.87 -2.28
C ALA A 120 -22.94 13.42 -1.05
N VAL A 121 -22.82 12.76 0.11
CA VAL A 121 -23.41 13.25 1.37
C VAL A 121 -22.72 14.54 1.83
N ILE A 122 -21.40 14.61 1.81
CA ILE A 122 -20.64 15.82 2.18
C ILE A 122 -20.99 16.98 1.25
N GLU A 123 -21.07 16.76 -0.06
CA GLU A 123 -21.48 17.78 -1.02
C GLU A 123 -22.92 18.26 -0.76
N ALA A 124 -23.85 17.32 -0.53
CA ALA A 124 -25.26 17.64 -0.24
C ALA A 124 -25.43 18.45 1.06
N THR A 125 -24.57 18.25 2.06
CA THR A 125 -24.60 19.01 3.30
C THR A 125 -24.02 20.42 3.18
N ASN A 126 -23.32 20.71 2.06
CA ASN A 126 -22.65 21.99 1.80
C ASN A 126 -21.70 22.41 2.93
N GLN A 127 -21.08 21.43 3.64
CA GLN A 127 -20.19 21.68 4.77
C GLN A 127 -18.72 21.93 4.34
N VAL A 128 -18.35 21.57 3.10
CA VAL A 128 -16.99 21.75 2.60
C VAL A 128 -16.55 23.22 2.61
N PRO A 129 -17.34 24.20 2.13
CA PRO A 129 -16.95 25.60 2.22
C PRO A 129 -16.71 26.07 3.66
N ALA A 130 -17.56 25.70 4.60
CA ALA A 130 -17.40 26.05 6.01
C ALA A 130 -16.12 25.44 6.62
N LEU A 131 -15.81 24.18 6.26
CA LEU A 131 -14.56 23.53 6.70
C LEU A 131 -13.34 24.24 6.14
N VAL A 132 -13.36 24.61 4.86
CA VAL A 132 -12.29 25.34 4.19
C VAL A 132 -12.07 26.70 4.84
N GLU A 133 -13.12 27.47 5.07
CA GLU A 133 -13.06 28.78 5.72
C GLU A 133 -12.50 28.68 7.15
N ALA A 134 -12.99 27.74 7.94
CA ALA A 134 -12.49 27.47 9.28
C ALA A 134 -11.00 27.08 9.24
N SER A 135 -10.58 26.26 8.29
CA SER A 135 -9.18 25.85 8.14
C SER A 135 -8.26 27.04 7.83
N VAL A 136 -8.68 27.93 6.93
CA VAL A 136 -7.94 29.15 6.62
C VAL A 136 -7.84 30.08 7.83
N HIS A 137 -8.91 30.19 8.62
CA HIS A 137 -8.91 30.98 9.83
C HIS A 137 -7.89 30.47 10.86
N TRP A 138 -7.77 29.15 11.04
CA TRP A 138 -6.85 28.55 12.00
C TRP A 138 -5.41 28.47 11.51
N ILE A 139 -5.20 28.17 10.24
CA ILE A 139 -3.88 27.96 9.64
C ILE A 139 -3.27 29.29 9.15
N GLY A 140 -4.10 30.30 8.93
CA GLY A 140 -3.72 31.52 8.24
C GLY A 140 -3.41 31.27 6.77
N ASN A 141 -2.57 32.08 6.16
CA ASN A 141 -2.25 32.02 4.72
C ASN A 141 -0.98 31.22 4.43
N SER A 142 -0.53 30.34 5.34
CA SER A 142 0.71 29.60 5.21
C SER A 142 0.50 28.26 4.48
N GLN A 143 0.88 28.21 3.21
CA GLN A 143 0.90 26.96 2.43
C GLN A 143 1.73 25.86 3.11
N ALA A 144 2.88 26.25 3.67
CA ALA A 144 3.79 25.30 4.32
C ALA A 144 3.14 24.62 5.52
N LEU A 145 2.42 25.40 6.35
CA LEU A 145 1.70 24.86 7.50
C LEU A 145 0.49 24.03 7.04
N ALA A 146 -0.24 24.49 6.03
CA ALA A 146 -1.37 23.76 5.46
C ALA A 146 -0.94 22.38 4.93
N ALA A 147 0.12 22.31 4.13
CA ALA A 147 0.65 21.05 3.63
C ALA A 147 1.07 20.11 4.77
N PHE A 148 1.79 20.62 5.75
CA PHE A 148 2.24 19.82 6.90
C PHE A 148 1.06 19.24 7.68
N LEU A 149 0.04 20.05 7.98
CA LEU A 149 -1.14 19.60 8.70
C LEU A 149 -1.97 18.59 7.89
N MET A 150 -2.14 18.80 6.58
CA MET A 150 -2.80 17.84 5.71
C MET A 150 -2.06 16.49 5.69
N LEU A 151 -0.73 16.50 5.62
CA LEU A 151 0.06 15.27 5.67
C LEU A 151 -0.05 14.59 7.06
N LEU A 152 -0.02 15.36 8.13
CA LEU A 152 -0.14 14.83 9.50
C LEU A 152 -1.53 14.22 9.77
N ILE A 153 -2.58 14.91 9.37
CA ILE A 153 -3.96 14.42 9.50
C ILE A 153 -4.15 13.18 8.62
N GLY A 154 -3.64 13.22 7.39
CA GLY A 154 -3.67 12.07 6.50
C GLY A 154 -2.95 10.86 7.07
N LEU A 155 -1.79 11.06 7.70
CA LEU A 155 -1.08 10.01 8.45
C LEU A 155 -1.97 9.37 9.50
N LEU A 156 -2.64 10.17 10.33
CA LEU A 156 -3.50 9.65 11.41
C LEU A 156 -4.71 8.88 10.87
N ILE A 157 -5.34 9.39 9.81
CA ILE A 157 -6.47 8.73 9.14
C ILE A 157 -6.03 7.40 8.53
N THR A 158 -4.94 7.41 7.76
CA THR A 158 -4.45 6.22 7.06
C THR A 158 -3.91 5.17 8.03
N LEU A 159 -3.30 5.59 9.13
CA LEU A 159 -2.84 4.69 10.19
C LEU A 159 -4.01 3.89 10.79
N GLY A 160 -5.16 4.56 10.96
CA GLY A 160 -6.38 3.90 11.47
C GLY A 160 -7.06 2.99 10.45
N ILE A 161 -7.06 3.36 9.17
CA ILE A 161 -7.68 2.57 8.08
C ILE A 161 -6.76 1.42 7.64
N GLY A 162 -5.45 1.64 7.61
CA GLY A 162 -4.45 0.64 7.21
C GLY A 162 -4.40 0.37 5.70
N SER A 163 -4.96 1.26 4.86
CA SER A 163 -4.99 1.08 3.40
C SER A 163 -4.97 2.40 2.66
N SER A 164 -3.97 2.60 1.81
CA SER A 164 -3.86 3.77 0.94
C SER A 164 -5.03 3.85 -0.07
N PHE A 165 -5.43 2.72 -0.64
CA PHE A 165 -6.53 2.67 -1.63
C PHE A 165 -7.85 3.16 -1.07
N SER A 166 -8.13 2.85 0.19
CA SER A 166 -9.34 3.31 0.87
C SER A 166 -9.26 4.79 1.24
N THR A 167 -8.07 5.26 1.58
CA THR A 167 -7.86 6.61 2.12
C THR A 167 -7.82 7.67 1.02
N ILE A 168 -7.25 7.38 -0.16
CA ILE A 168 -7.14 8.36 -1.27
C ILE A 168 -8.50 9.00 -1.62
N PRO A 169 -9.58 8.26 -1.87
CA PRO A 169 -10.86 8.88 -2.21
C PRO A 169 -11.42 9.74 -1.08
N ILE A 170 -11.25 9.31 0.16
CA ILE A 170 -11.74 10.04 1.34
C ILE A 170 -10.99 11.36 1.50
N LEU A 171 -9.66 11.32 1.41
CA LEU A 171 -8.84 12.53 1.51
C LEU A 171 -9.10 13.49 0.34
N ALA A 172 -9.28 12.99 -0.88
CA ALA A 172 -9.47 13.81 -2.05
C ALA A 172 -10.67 14.75 -1.92
N ILE A 173 -11.77 14.27 -1.33
CA ILE A 173 -13.00 15.07 -1.14
C ILE A 173 -12.74 16.34 -0.31
N ILE A 174 -11.88 16.22 0.70
CA ILE A 174 -11.57 17.30 1.65
C ILE A 174 -10.35 18.09 1.17
N TYR A 175 -9.31 17.41 0.71
CA TYR A 175 -8.02 18.04 0.42
C TYR A 175 -8.00 18.79 -0.91
N VAL A 176 -8.77 18.36 -1.93
CA VAL A 176 -8.81 19.10 -3.20
C VAL A 176 -9.33 20.52 -2.99
N PRO A 177 -10.49 20.77 -2.36
CA PRO A 177 -10.95 22.13 -2.09
C PRO A 177 -9.97 22.94 -1.21
N LEU A 178 -9.37 22.31 -0.19
CA LEU A 178 -8.37 22.95 0.66
C LEU A 178 -7.13 23.37 -0.13
N CYS A 179 -6.59 22.48 -0.96
CA CYS A 179 -5.43 22.76 -1.79
C CYS A 179 -5.69 23.93 -2.76
N ILE A 180 -6.86 23.96 -3.39
CA ILE A 180 -7.27 25.07 -4.26
C ILE A 180 -7.30 26.39 -3.48
N GLN A 181 -7.88 26.38 -2.28
CA GLN A 181 -7.99 27.58 -1.44
C GLN A 181 -6.63 28.10 -0.96
N PHE A 182 -5.71 27.20 -0.64
CA PHE A 182 -4.33 27.58 -0.26
C PHE A 182 -3.42 27.87 -1.45
N GLY A 183 -3.93 27.77 -2.70
CA GLY A 183 -3.20 28.10 -3.91
C GLY A 183 -2.15 27.06 -4.32
N PHE A 184 -2.33 25.80 -3.96
CA PHE A 184 -1.49 24.70 -4.43
C PHE A 184 -1.76 24.38 -5.92
N SER A 185 -0.71 24.04 -6.64
CA SER A 185 -0.84 23.52 -8.01
C SER A 185 -1.57 22.16 -8.03
N PRO A 186 -2.11 21.73 -9.17
CA PRO A 186 -2.65 20.37 -9.32
C PRO A 186 -1.61 19.29 -9.00
N ALA A 187 -0.35 19.49 -9.38
CA ALA A 187 0.73 18.55 -9.11
C ALA A 187 1.04 18.46 -7.61
N ALA A 188 1.11 19.59 -6.90
CA ALA A 188 1.27 19.65 -5.46
C ALA A 188 0.08 18.99 -4.74
N THR A 189 -1.14 19.20 -5.22
CA THR A 189 -2.36 18.57 -4.68
C THR A 189 -2.29 17.05 -4.78
N ILE A 190 -1.91 16.52 -5.94
CA ILE A 190 -1.72 15.08 -6.13
C ILE A 190 -0.62 14.55 -5.20
N ALA A 191 0.49 15.28 -5.07
CA ALA A 191 1.59 14.90 -4.20
C ALA A 191 1.16 14.87 -2.72
N ILE A 192 0.39 15.84 -2.25
CA ILE A 192 -0.14 15.89 -0.88
C ILE A 192 -1.07 14.70 -0.63
N ILE A 193 -2.07 14.49 -1.49
CA ILE A 193 -3.07 13.41 -1.31
C ILE A 193 -2.41 12.04 -1.38
N GLY A 194 -1.55 11.81 -2.37
CA GLY A 194 -0.85 10.55 -2.55
C GLY A 194 0.10 10.25 -1.39
N THR A 195 0.83 11.26 -0.92
CA THR A 195 1.71 11.09 0.25
C THR A 195 0.92 10.88 1.52
N ALA A 196 -0.14 11.65 1.76
CA ALA A 196 -1.00 11.52 2.94
C ALA A 196 -1.63 10.13 3.04
N ALA A 197 -2.04 9.56 1.90
CA ALA A 197 -2.57 8.20 1.86
C ALA A 197 -1.49 7.11 2.01
N ALA A 198 -0.26 7.35 1.56
CA ALA A 198 0.86 6.43 1.75
C ALA A 198 1.41 6.47 3.19
N LEU A 199 1.36 7.65 3.82
CA LEU A 199 1.67 7.81 5.23
C LEU A 199 0.68 6.98 6.08
N GLY A 200 1.20 6.28 7.07
CA GLY A 200 0.40 5.43 7.93
C GLY A 200 0.10 4.04 7.35
N ASP A 201 -0.08 3.89 6.05
CA ASP A 201 -0.16 2.55 5.43
C ASP A 201 1.15 1.79 5.67
N ALA A 202 2.28 2.42 5.37
CA ALA A 202 3.60 1.90 5.71
C ALA A 202 3.84 1.99 7.23
N GLY A 203 3.40 1.02 8.00
CA GLY A 203 3.57 0.98 9.46
C GLY A 203 2.27 1.01 10.25
N SER A 204 1.12 0.88 9.59
CA SER A 204 -0.13 0.57 10.29
C SER A 204 -0.11 -0.87 10.80
N PRO A 205 -0.57 -1.13 12.03
CA PRO A 205 -0.70 -2.49 12.53
C PRO A 205 -1.75 -3.33 11.77
N ALA A 206 -2.63 -2.69 11.02
CA ALA A 206 -3.69 -3.34 10.25
C ALA A 206 -3.40 -3.36 8.73
N SER A 207 -2.27 -2.83 8.28
CA SER A 207 -1.92 -2.79 6.86
C SER A 207 -1.31 -4.10 6.36
N ASP A 208 -1.61 -4.43 5.11
CA ASP A 208 -0.99 -5.56 4.41
C ASP A 208 0.53 -5.40 4.30
N SER A 209 1.03 -4.16 4.29
CA SER A 209 2.46 -3.84 4.26
C SER A 209 3.22 -4.29 5.51
N THR A 210 2.54 -4.47 6.64
CA THR A 210 3.08 -4.95 7.91
C THR A 210 2.63 -6.37 8.25
N LEU A 211 1.37 -6.70 7.98
CA LEU A 211 0.80 -8.03 8.25
C LEU A 211 1.42 -9.11 7.36
N GLY A 212 1.63 -8.79 6.08
CA GLY A 212 2.25 -9.72 5.12
C GLY A 212 3.65 -10.16 5.57
N PRO A 213 4.61 -9.23 5.77
CA PRO A 213 5.93 -9.58 6.29
C PRO A 213 5.90 -10.31 7.63
N THR A 214 5.05 -9.86 8.57
CA THR A 214 4.93 -10.51 9.87
C THR A 214 4.48 -11.95 9.76
N SER A 215 3.51 -12.25 8.90
CA SER A 215 3.02 -13.62 8.72
C SER A 215 4.11 -14.57 8.23
N GLY A 216 5.01 -14.08 7.39
CA GLY A 216 6.17 -14.85 6.92
C GLY A 216 7.30 -14.96 7.94
N LEU A 217 7.61 -13.87 8.63
CA LEU A 217 8.73 -13.81 9.58
C LEU A 217 8.43 -14.44 10.92
N ASN A 218 7.16 -14.55 11.32
CA ASN A 218 6.74 -15.12 12.59
C ASN A 218 6.44 -16.64 12.54
N MET A 219 6.98 -17.33 11.56
CA MET A 219 6.77 -18.79 11.42
C MET A 219 7.35 -19.59 12.59
N ASP A 220 8.36 -19.07 13.27
CA ASP A 220 9.01 -19.67 14.44
C ASP A 220 8.55 -19.05 15.77
N GLY A 221 7.60 -18.13 15.75
CA GLY A 221 7.04 -17.47 16.94
C GLY A 221 7.97 -16.45 17.61
N GLN A 222 9.10 -16.08 17.00
CA GLN A 222 10.07 -15.13 17.58
C GLN A 222 9.90 -13.69 17.11
N HIS A 223 9.04 -13.43 16.12
CA HIS A 223 8.83 -12.12 15.51
C HIS A 223 7.60 -11.44 16.11
N ASP A 224 7.80 -10.33 16.82
CA ASP A 224 6.71 -9.52 17.37
C ASP A 224 6.20 -8.52 16.31
N HIS A 225 4.91 -8.62 15.98
CA HIS A 225 4.29 -7.77 14.96
C HIS A 225 4.50 -6.28 15.22
N MET A 226 4.25 -5.83 16.44
CA MET A 226 4.34 -4.41 16.78
C MET A 226 5.79 -3.91 16.83
N LYS A 227 6.66 -4.66 17.51
CA LYS A 227 8.04 -4.22 17.77
C LYS A 227 8.96 -4.42 16.59
N ASP A 228 8.74 -5.47 15.80
CA ASP A 228 9.68 -5.90 14.77
C ASP A 228 9.20 -5.56 13.35
N SER A 229 7.89 -5.34 13.14
CA SER A 229 7.33 -4.88 11.86
C SER A 229 6.79 -3.45 11.94
N VAL A 230 5.78 -3.21 12.77
CA VAL A 230 5.01 -1.95 12.76
C VAL A 230 5.88 -0.74 13.13
N VAL A 231 6.50 -0.77 14.30
CA VAL A 231 7.28 0.37 14.79
C VAL A 231 8.50 0.69 13.89
N PRO A 232 9.32 -0.29 13.49
CA PRO A 232 10.44 -0.02 12.58
C PRO A 232 9.97 0.51 11.23
N THR A 233 8.93 -0.09 10.64
CA THR A 233 8.37 0.37 9.35
C THR A 233 7.84 1.79 9.46
N PHE A 234 7.09 2.08 10.53
CA PHE A 234 6.57 3.42 10.78
C PHE A 234 7.71 4.47 10.82
N ILE A 235 8.73 4.25 11.63
CA ILE A 235 9.82 5.21 11.79
C ILE A 235 10.61 5.39 10.49
N HIS A 236 10.98 4.29 9.83
CA HIS A 236 11.87 4.33 8.68
C HIS A 236 11.20 4.82 7.39
N PHE A 237 9.89 4.69 7.27
CA PHE A 237 9.18 5.10 6.06
C PHE A 237 8.34 6.38 6.27
N ASN A 238 7.61 6.51 7.36
CA ASN A 238 6.72 7.65 7.53
C ASN A 238 7.48 8.95 7.78
N ILE A 239 8.60 8.94 8.50
CA ILE A 239 9.39 10.16 8.72
C ILE A 239 9.95 10.68 7.38
N PRO A 240 10.66 9.88 6.57
CA PRO A 240 11.12 10.35 5.26
C PRO A 240 9.96 10.73 4.33
N LEU A 241 8.86 9.97 4.29
CA LEU A 241 7.71 10.31 3.47
C LEU A 241 7.09 11.65 3.86
N MET A 242 6.95 11.93 5.16
CA MET A 242 6.45 13.21 5.65
C MET A 242 7.33 14.37 5.18
N VAL A 243 8.64 14.25 5.36
CA VAL A 243 9.60 15.30 4.97
C VAL A 243 9.61 15.51 3.46
N PHE A 244 9.78 14.45 2.68
CA PHE A 244 9.87 14.58 1.21
C PHE A 244 8.52 14.89 0.57
N GLY A 245 7.41 14.44 1.14
CA GLY A 245 6.07 14.81 0.69
C GLY A 245 5.78 16.28 0.93
N TRP A 246 6.19 16.81 2.08
CA TRP A 246 6.09 18.23 2.38
C TRP A 246 6.96 19.08 1.45
N ILE A 247 8.22 18.69 1.22
CA ILE A 247 9.11 19.37 0.26
C ILE A 247 8.50 19.34 -1.15
N ALA A 248 7.99 18.17 -1.59
CA ALA A 248 7.37 18.04 -2.89
C ALA A 248 6.17 18.97 -3.06
N ALA A 249 5.34 19.09 -2.01
CA ALA A 249 4.20 20.01 -2.02
C ALA A 249 4.62 21.50 -2.13
N MET A 250 5.82 21.85 -1.68
CA MET A 250 6.33 23.23 -1.74
C MET A 250 7.05 23.55 -3.06
N VAL A 251 7.55 22.53 -3.75
CA VAL A 251 8.34 22.71 -4.99
C VAL A 251 7.48 22.57 -6.25
N LEU A 252 6.43 21.79 -6.19
CA LEU A 252 5.50 21.54 -7.30
C LEU A 252 4.41 22.60 -7.37
#